data_1355b676fba442f327a344b33e8fa969
#
_entry.id   1355b676fba442f327a344b33e8fa969
#
_cell.length_a   1.000
_cell.length_b   1.000
_cell.length_c   1.000
_cell.angle_alpha   90.00
_cell.angle_beta   90.00
_cell.angle_gamma   90.00
#
_symmetry.space_group_name_H-M   'P 1'
#
loop_
_entity.id
_entity.type
_entity.pdbx_description
1 polymer ?
#
loop_
_entity_poly.entity_id
_entity_poly.type
_entity_poly.pdbx_seq_one_letter_code
_entity_poly.pdbx_strand_id
1 'polypeptide(L)'
;MEEVGPEEILMVRQKGDTVKAFYNVCQHRGNPLVEEKKGHVLRRFVCKYHSWAFLPDGELNFAPDKEDFPQGNPCENVRLEELRCETFAGFVWVNMDPDCVSLKEYLGPIWDDWEKREIHKWQRTMAKTMWLPCNWKIVLDNFNESYHVPTVHMRATPDTDRKKIRGAIDTYFKETRFDLSDEGHNRMVMRGGFGVGSTDEDGNIIDPLASLLRYWEIDPEEYKDRAEDTREALQQAKRKLGPSKGYSHYANIPDE
;
A
#
# COMPACT_ATOMS: atom_id res chain seq x y z
N MET A 1 -8.81 -13.61 6.19
CA MET A 1 -8.98 -13.03 7.53
C MET A 1 -7.70 -12.26 7.86
N GLU A 2 -7.84 -11.06 8.41
CA GLU A 2 -6.73 -10.21 8.87
C GLU A 2 -7.10 -9.61 10.24
N GLU A 3 -6.09 -9.38 11.05
CA GLU A 3 -6.22 -8.73 12.36
C GLU A 3 -6.13 -7.21 12.17
N VAL A 4 -7.12 -6.47 12.65
CA VAL A 4 -7.17 -5.01 12.61
C VAL A 4 -7.42 -4.49 14.04
N GLY A 5 -6.36 -4.07 14.71
CA GLY A 5 -6.41 -3.79 16.15
C GLY A 5 -6.73 -5.07 16.93
N PRO A 6 -7.77 -5.07 17.78
CA PRO A 6 -8.19 -6.25 18.54
C PRO A 6 -9.13 -7.17 17.76
N GLU A 7 -9.57 -6.78 16.57
CA GLU A 7 -10.64 -7.44 15.83
C GLU A 7 -10.08 -8.30 14.69
N GLU A 8 -10.73 -9.44 14.46
CA GLU A 8 -10.49 -10.30 13.30
C GLU A 8 -11.50 -9.99 12.19
N ILE A 9 -11.03 -9.55 11.05
CA ILE A 9 -11.88 -9.15 9.92
C ILE A 9 -11.82 -10.20 8.81
N LEU A 10 -12.96 -10.74 8.45
CA LEU A 10 -13.16 -11.71 7.39
C LEU A 10 -13.53 -10.98 6.09
N MET A 11 -12.59 -10.88 5.14
CA MET A 11 -12.82 -10.31 3.83
C MET A 11 -13.17 -11.39 2.83
N VAL A 12 -14.31 -11.26 2.16
CA VAL A 12 -14.89 -12.30 1.29
C VAL A 12 -15.17 -11.73 -0.09
N ARG A 13 -14.47 -12.28 -1.09
CA ARG A 13 -14.77 -11.96 -2.49
C ARG A 13 -16.14 -12.52 -2.88
N GLN A 14 -16.97 -11.66 -3.41
CA GLN A 14 -18.28 -11.97 -3.93
C GLN A 14 -18.24 -12.31 -5.43
N LYS A 15 -19.38 -12.73 -5.98
CA LYS A 15 -19.54 -12.83 -7.44
C LYS A 15 -19.43 -11.43 -8.04
N GLY A 16 -18.68 -11.29 -9.14
CA GLY A 16 -18.51 -10.00 -9.83
C GLY A 16 -17.42 -9.09 -9.26
N ASP A 17 -16.41 -9.70 -8.58
CA ASP A 17 -15.20 -9.03 -8.06
C ASP A 17 -15.38 -7.99 -6.95
N THR A 18 -16.58 -7.84 -6.41
CA THR A 18 -16.78 -7.07 -5.19
C THR A 18 -16.26 -7.82 -3.96
N VAL A 19 -15.92 -7.10 -2.91
CA VAL A 19 -15.47 -7.67 -1.63
C VAL A 19 -16.40 -7.17 -0.54
N LYS A 20 -16.82 -8.06 0.35
CA LYS A 20 -17.48 -7.72 1.60
C LYS A 20 -16.56 -8.03 2.76
N ALA A 21 -16.70 -7.28 3.84
CA ALA A 21 -15.97 -7.49 5.08
C ALA A 21 -16.94 -7.69 6.24
N PHE A 22 -16.60 -8.62 7.12
CA PHE A 22 -17.40 -8.97 8.30
C PHE A 22 -16.48 -9.13 9.49
N TYR A 23 -16.99 -8.94 10.70
CA TYR A 23 -16.31 -9.48 11.88
C TYR A 23 -16.27 -11.00 11.79
N ASN A 24 -15.14 -11.62 12.09
CA ASN A 24 -14.97 -13.08 12.10
C ASN A 24 -15.61 -13.73 13.34
N VAL A 25 -16.87 -13.44 13.57
CA VAL A 25 -17.61 -13.79 14.79
C VAL A 25 -18.96 -14.40 14.46
N CYS A 26 -19.18 -15.62 14.91
CA CYS A 26 -20.49 -16.28 14.80
C CYS A 26 -21.52 -15.57 15.68
N GLN A 27 -22.63 -15.15 15.07
CA GLN A 27 -23.69 -14.40 15.74
C GLN A 27 -24.51 -15.20 16.78
N HIS A 28 -24.18 -16.50 16.95
CA HIS A 28 -24.79 -17.31 18.00
C HIS A 28 -24.10 -17.12 19.36
N ARG A 29 -22.80 -17.43 19.45
CA ARG A 29 -22.03 -17.34 20.71
C ARG A 29 -20.58 -16.90 20.52
N GLY A 30 -20.30 -16.07 19.51
CA GLY A 30 -19.02 -15.40 19.37
C GLY A 30 -17.84 -16.27 18.92
N ASN A 31 -18.07 -17.53 18.49
CA ASN A 31 -16.97 -18.37 18.03
C ASN A 31 -16.44 -17.86 16.68
N PRO A 32 -15.12 -17.85 16.45
CA PRO A 32 -14.56 -17.56 15.14
C PRO A 32 -15.12 -18.51 14.05
N LEU A 33 -15.42 -17.96 12.88
CA LEU A 33 -15.91 -18.74 11.74
C LEU A 33 -14.78 -19.32 10.90
N VAL A 34 -13.67 -18.59 10.83
CA VAL A 34 -12.48 -18.93 10.06
C VAL A 34 -11.25 -18.76 10.93
N GLU A 35 -10.36 -19.73 10.91
CA GLU A 35 -9.07 -19.68 11.63
C GLU A 35 -7.89 -19.42 10.68
N GLU A 36 -8.07 -19.74 9.41
CA GLU A 36 -7.03 -19.60 8.40
C GLU A 36 -7.00 -18.19 7.82
N LYS A 37 -5.80 -17.62 7.68
CA LYS A 37 -5.62 -16.29 7.10
C LYS A 37 -6.09 -16.20 5.65
N LYS A 38 -6.01 -17.30 4.90
CA LYS A 38 -6.43 -17.40 3.49
C LYS A 38 -7.05 -18.74 3.20
N GLY A 39 -8.07 -18.74 2.35
CA GLY A 39 -8.73 -19.98 1.95
C GLY A 39 -9.81 -19.74 0.91
N HIS A 40 -10.54 -20.81 0.59
CA HIS A 40 -11.66 -20.77 -0.34
C HIS A 40 -12.91 -21.29 0.36
N VAL A 41 -14.00 -20.55 0.22
CA VAL A 41 -15.32 -20.96 0.68
C VAL A 41 -16.13 -21.40 -0.53
N LEU A 42 -16.46 -22.69 -0.59
CA LEU A 42 -17.22 -23.25 -1.72
C LEU A 42 -18.67 -22.78 -1.71
N ARG A 43 -19.33 -22.79 -0.54
CA ARG A 43 -20.75 -22.47 -0.40
C ARG A 43 -21.08 -21.61 0.82
N ARG A 44 -20.52 -21.94 1.99
CA ARG A 44 -20.86 -21.33 3.28
C ARG A 44 -19.74 -21.49 4.30
N PHE A 45 -19.69 -20.58 5.25
CA PHE A 45 -18.90 -20.71 6.47
C PHE A 45 -19.71 -21.49 7.50
N VAL A 46 -19.14 -22.53 8.08
CA VAL A 46 -19.82 -23.36 9.10
C VAL A 46 -19.12 -23.14 10.43
N CYS A 47 -19.84 -22.61 11.41
CA CYS A 47 -19.33 -22.46 12.77
C CYS A 47 -19.05 -23.84 13.38
N LYS A 48 -17.82 -24.05 13.87
CA LYS A 48 -17.40 -25.32 14.44
C LYS A 48 -18.06 -25.64 15.79
N TYR A 49 -18.70 -24.65 16.41
CA TYR A 49 -19.30 -24.83 17.73
C TYR A 49 -20.70 -25.44 17.66
N HIS A 50 -21.64 -24.81 16.95
CA HIS A 50 -23.03 -25.30 16.85
C HIS A 50 -23.54 -25.40 15.41
N SER A 51 -22.65 -25.50 14.44
CA SER A 51 -22.96 -25.73 13.02
C SER A 51 -23.83 -24.64 12.36
N TRP A 52 -23.95 -23.44 12.95
CA TRP A 52 -24.56 -22.32 12.24
C TRP A 52 -23.76 -22.03 10.96
N ALA A 53 -24.44 -21.88 9.85
CA ALA A 53 -23.81 -21.75 8.55
C ALA A 53 -24.22 -20.46 7.85
N PHE A 54 -23.23 -19.65 7.49
CA PHE A 54 -23.39 -18.35 6.85
C PHE A 54 -22.96 -18.41 5.39
N LEU A 55 -23.72 -17.78 4.51
CA LEU A 55 -23.34 -17.58 3.11
C LEU A 55 -22.19 -16.58 2.97
N PRO A 56 -21.51 -16.54 1.81
CA PRO A 56 -20.44 -15.56 1.57
C PRO A 56 -20.85 -14.08 1.67
N ASP A 57 -22.14 -13.78 1.52
CA ASP A 57 -22.71 -12.44 1.67
C ASP A 57 -23.11 -12.08 3.10
N GLY A 58 -22.87 -13.00 4.05
CA GLY A 58 -23.11 -12.84 5.48
C GLY A 58 -24.48 -13.35 5.97
N GLU A 59 -25.39 -13.81 5.11
CA GLU A 59 -26.69 -14.33 5.55
C GLU A 59 -26.56 -15.66 6.29
N LEU A 60 -27.29 -15.83 7.40
CA LEU A 60 -27.43 -17.10 8.07
C LEU A 60 -28.33 -18.02 7.22
N ASN A 61 -27.72 -19.06 6.65
CA ASN A 61 -28.43 -20.00 5.77
C ASN A 61 -28.95 -21.24 6.49
N PHE A 62 -28.30 -21.62 7.60
CA PHE A 62 -28.67 -22.83 8.33
C PHE A 62 -28.35 -22.67 9.82
N ALA A 63 -29.30 -23.06 10.65
CA ALA A 63 -29.17 -23.29 12.08
C ALA A 63 -29.85 -24.60 12.44
N PRO A 64 -29.24 -25.47 13.28
CA PRO A 64 -29.92 -26.65 13.82
C PRO A 64 -31.15 -26.23 14.61
N ASP A 65 -32.20 -27.03 14.56
CA ASP A 65 -33.45 -26.90 15.33
C ASP A 65 -34.00 -25.45 15.29
N LYS A 66 -33.93 -24.83 14.11
CA LYS A 66 -34.29 -23.41 13.90
C LYS A 66 -35.75 -23.11 14.24
N GLU A 67 -36.61 -24.15 14.25
CA GLU A 67 -38.00 -24.06 14.61
C GLU A 67 -38.24 -23.91 16.12
N ASP A 68 -37.26 -24.31 16.93
CA ASP A 68 -37.35 -24.29 18.41
C ASP A 68 -36.92 -22.98 19.03
N PHE A 69 -36.50 -21.99 18.23
CA PHE A 69 -36.12 -20.69 18.75
C PHE A 69 -37.34 -19.84 19.14
N PRO A 70 -37.47 -19.43 20.41
CA PRO A 70 -38.60 -18.66 20.87
C PRO A 70 -38.79 -17.32 20.15
N GLN A 71 -37.70 -16.77 19.57
CA GLN A 71 -37.68 -15.51 18.83
C GLN A 71 -38.02 -15.69 17.34
N GLY A 72 -38.37 -16.90 16.93
CA GLY A 72 -38.58 -17.28 15.52
C GLY A 72 -37.32 -17.82 14.85
N ASN A 73 -37.44 -18.23 13.61
CA ASN A 73 -36.36 -18.82 12.84
C ASN A 73 -35.19 -17.83 12.65
N PRO A 74 -34.01 -18.10 13.20
CA PRO A 74 -32.89 -17.17 13.12
C PRO A 74 -32.40 -16.94 11.69
N CYS A 75 -32.64 -17.88 10.76
CA CYS A 75 -32.24 -17.73 9.37
C CYS A 75 -32.98 -16.57 8.64
N GLU A 76 -34.04 -16.06 9.19
CA GLU A 76 -34.80 -14.96 8.59
C GLU A 76 -34.23 -13.58 8.91
N ASN A 77 -33.54 -13.46 10.06
CA ASN A 77 -33.17 -12.14 10.60
C ASN A 77 -31.70 -12.01 10.99
N VAL A 78 -30.96 -13.14 11.10
CA VAL A 78 -29.57 -13.09 11.53
C VAL A 78 -28.61 -13.01 10.33
N ARG A 79 -27.68 -12.11 10.42
CA ARG A 79 -26.57 -11.92 9.45
C ARG A 79 -25.27 -11.71 10.21
N LEU A 80 -24.14 -11.96 9.55
CA LEU A 80 -22.85 -11.48 10.03
C LEU A 80 -22.86 -9.97 10.06
N GLU A 81 -22.20 -9.40 11.06
CA GLU A 81 -22.02 -7.96 11.16
C GLU A 81 -21.06 -7.51 10.05
N GLU A 82 -21.61 -6.71 9.13
CA GLU A 82 -20.89 -6.23 7.93
C GLU A 82 -20.20 -4.89 8.24
N LEU A 83 -18.95 -4.78 7.81
CA LEU A 83 -18.16 -3.57 7.90
C LEU A 83 -18.23 -2.77 6.59
N ARG A 84 -18.03 -1.47 6.70
CA ARG A 84 -17.77 -0.63 5.52
C ARG A 84 -16.55 -1.17 4.80
N CYS A 85 -16.72 -1.53 3.52
CA CYS A 85 -15.68 -2.16 2.72
C CYS A 85 -15.70 -1.60 1.30
N GLU A 86 -14.58 -1.08 0.86
CA GLU A 86 -14.37 -0.57 -0.50
C GLU A 86 -13.08 -1.13 -1.08
N THR A 87 -12.97 -1.16 -2.39
CA THR A 87 -11.75 -1.60 -3.09
C THR A 87 -11.22 -0.46 -3.95
N PHE A 88 -9.95 -0.15 -3.78
CA PHE A 88 -9.28 0.89 -4.57
C PHE A 88 -7.77 0.60 -4.68
N ALA A 89 -7.20 0.91 -5.83
CA ALA A 89 -5.76 0.80 -6.10
C ALA A 89 -5.16 -0.59 -5.82
N GLY A 90 -5.97 -1.66 -5.91
CA GLY A 90 -5.53 -3.04 -5.64
C GLY A 90 -5.57 -3.44 -4.16
N PHE A 91 -6.09 -2.57 -3.29
CA PHE A 91 -6.28 -2.82 -1.86
C PHE A 91 -7.75 -2.99 -1.51
N VAL A 92 -8.00 -3.73 -0.43
CA VAL A 92 -9.29 -3.79 0.25
C VAL A 92 -9.21 -2.88 1.47
N TRP A 93 -10.12 -1.93 1.54
CA TRP A 93 -10.20 -0.94 2.61
C TRP A 93 -11.41 -1.25 3.47
N VAL A 94 -11.22 -1.23 4.78
CA VAL A 94 -12.29 -1.48 5.74
C VAL A 94 -12.34 -0.35 6.77
N ASN A 95 -13.56 -0.03 7.23
CA ASN A 95 -13.76 0.89 8.33
C ASN A 95 -14.79 0.30 9.29
N MET A 96 -14.50 0.36 10.58
CA MET A 96 -15.39 -0.13 11.65
C MET A 96 -16.51 0.86 11.98
N ASP A 97 -16.36 2.13 11.57
CA ASP A 97 -17.41 3.13 11.70
C ASP A 97 -18.40 2.99 10.53
N PRO A 98 -19.66 2.58 10.78
CA PRO A 98 -20.68 2.43 9.74
C PRO A 98 -21.06 3.77 9.08
N ASP A 99 -20.87 4.89 9.78
CA ASP A 99 -21.23 6.23 9.33
C ASP A 99 -20.03 6.99 8.71
N CYS A 100 -18.91 6.32 8.50
CA CYS A 100 -17.74 6.94 7.89
C CYS A 100 -18.02 7.46 6.48
N VAL A 101 -17.32 8.50 6.09
CA VAL A 101 -17.32 9.02 4.72
C VAL A 101 -16.88 7.95 3.71
N SER A 102 -17.14 8.16 2.42
CA SER A 102 -16.65 7.27 1.36
C SER A 102 -15.11 7.24 1.34
N LEU A 103 -14.54 6.13 0.88
CA LEU A 103 -13.08 6.00 0.75
C LEU A 103 -12.50 7.10 -0.15
N LYS A 104 -13.21 7.47 -1.21
CA LYS A 104 -12.78 8.54 -2.12
C LYS A 104 -12.70 9.89 -1.41
N GLU A 105 -13.71 10.21 -0.61
CA GLU A 105 -13.73 11.43 0.19
C GLU A 105 -12.65 11.43 1.26
N TYR A 106 -12.44 10.30 1.94
CA TYR A 106 -11.36 10.13 2.92
C TYR A 106 -9.98 10.31 2.32
N LEU A 107 -9.71 9.75 1.13
CA LEU A 107 -8.39 9.85 0.47
C LEU A 107 -8.15 11.22 -0.19
N GLY A 108 -9.22 11.94 -0.53
CA GLY A 108 -9.12 13.26 -1.15
C GLY A 108 -8.16 13.27 -2.35
N PRO A 109 -7.16 14.18 -2.39
CA PRO A 109 -6.22 14.29 -3.51
C PRO A 109 -5.38 13.03 -3.78
N ILE A 110 -5.21 12.17 -2.77
CA ILE A 110 -4.46 10.91 -2.92
C ILE A 110 -5.18 9.97 -3.89
N TRP A 111 -6.52 10.00 -3.93
CA TRP A 111 -7.29 9.18 -4.85
C TRP A 111 -6.87 9.41 -6.29
N ASP A 112 -6.87 10.65 -6.75
CA ASP A 112 -6.55 11.01 -8.12
C ASP A 112 -5.08 10.69 -8.48
N ASP A 113 -4.15 10.90 -7.54
CA ASP A 113 -2.74 10.56 -7.73
C ASP A 113 -2.54 9.04 -7.89
N TRP A 114 -3.17 8.24 -7.05
CA TRP A 114 -3.05 6.78 -7.10
C TRP A 114 -3.77 6.17 -8.31
N GLU A 115 -4.88 6.74 -8.73
CA GLU A 115 -5.60 6.33 -9.94
C GLU A 115 -4.72 6.51 -11.18
N LYS A 116 -4.08 7.69 -11.33
CA LYS A 116 -3.15 7.98 -12.44
C LYS A 116 -1.94 7.05 -12.45
N ARG A 117 -1.47 6.62 -11.30
CA ARG A 117 -0.33 5.68 -11.18
C ARG A 117 -0.71 4.23 -11.45
N GLU A 118 -1.99 3.91 -11.59
CA GLU A 118 -2.48 2.55 -11.83
C GLU A 118 -1.89 1.51 -10.84
N ILE A 119 -1.86 1.85 -9.55
CA ILE A 119 -1.22 1.05 -8.50
C ILE A 119 -1.75 -0.39 -8.47
N HIS A 120 -3.02 -0.61 -8.85
CA HIS A 120 -3.62 -1.94 -8.96
C HIS A 120 -2.87 -2.89 -9.93
N LYS A 121 -2.07 -2.35 -10.84
CA LYS A 121 -1.22 -3.14 -11.77
C LYS A 121 0.17 -3.44 -11.21
N TRP A 122 0.53 -2.86 -10.06
CA TRP A 122 1.84 -3.08 -9.48
C TRP A 122 1.92 -4.47 -8.85
N GLN A 123 3.13 -5.04 -8.88
CA GLN A 123 3.40 -6.33 -8.27
C GLN A 123 4.22 -6.13 -6.99
N ARG A 124 3.75 -6.74 -5.90
CA ARG A 124 4.53 -6.78 -4.67
C ARG A 124 5.72 -7.73 -4.82
N THR A 125 6.92 -7.18 -4.90
CA THR A 125 8.16 -7.94 -5.05
C THR A 125 8.71 -8.45 -3.72
N MET A 126 8.41 -7.76 -2.61
CA MET A 126 8.89 -8.12 -1.28
C MET A 126 7.84 -7.77 -0.21
N ALA A 127 7.79 -8.59 0.83
CA ALA A 127 7.09 -8.27 2.07
C ALA A 127 7.96 -8.71 3.25
N LYS A 128 8.16 -7.79 4.21
CA LYS A 128 8.83 -8.08 5.49
C LYS A 128 7.95 -7.60 6.63
N THR A 129 7.83 -8.41 7.66
CA THR A 129 7.14 -8.05 8.89
C THR A 129 8.18 -7.96 10.01
N MET A 130 8.16 -6.87 10.75
CA MET A 130 9.01 -6.65 11.92
C MET A 130 8.15 -6.20 13.09
N TRP A 131 8.42 -6.75 14.26
CA TRP A 131 7.82 -6.30 15.50
C TRP A 131 8.71 -5.22 16.13
N LEU A 132 8.14 -4.03 16.32
CA LEU A 132 8.84 -2.91 16.93
C LEU A 132 8.18 -2.58 18.27
N PRO A 133 8.95 -2.49 19.37
CA PRO A 133 8.41 -2.19 20.70
C PRO A 133 8.12 -0.69 20.89
N CYS A 134 7.30 -0.13 20.00
CA CYS A 134 6.92 1.28 20.04
C CYS A 134 5.50 1.49 19.51
N ASN A 135 4.96 2.68 19.76
CA ASN A 135 3.69 3.10 19.14
C ASN A 135 3.88 3.28 17.63
N TRP A 136 2.89 2.86 16.83
CA TRP A 136 2.93 2.99 15.38
C TRP A 136 3.13 4.43 14.88
N LYS A 137 2.68 5.42 15.64
CA LYS A 137 2.87 6.86 15.31
C LYS A 137 4.33 7.25 15.25
N ILE A 138 5.17 6.68 16.13
CA ILE A 138 6.63 6.91 16.10
C ILE A 138 7.25 6.43 14.78
N VAL A 139 6.77 5.29 14.28
CA VAL A 139 7.22 4.78 12.97
C VAL A 139 6.79 5.72 11.85
N LEU A 140 5.53 6.19 11.89
CA LEU A 140 5.02 7.15 10.90
C LEU A 140 5.81 8.46 10.93
N ASP A 141 6.05 9.01 12.12
CA ASP A 141 6.81 10.25 12.29
C ASP A 141 8.23 10.13 11.73
N ASN A 142 8.90 9.00 11.97
CA ASN A 142 10.24 8.74 11.42
C ASN A 142 10.27 8.69 9.88
N PHE A 143 9.17 8.30 9.22
CA PHE A 143 9.06 8.30 7.76
C PHE A 143 8.56 9.63 7.18
N ASN A 144 8.09 10.55 8.02
CA ASN A 144 7.65 11.88 7.61
C ASN A 144 8.68 12.97 7.86
N GLU A 145 9.94 12.61 8.06
CA GLU A 145 11.05 13.51 8.22
C GLU A 145 12.31 12.90 7.60
N SER A 146 13.29 13.72 7.33
CA SER A 146 14.60 13.28 6.81
C SER A 146 15.76 13.71 7.70
N TYR A 147 15.47 14.31 8.85
CA TYR A 147 16.47 14.89 9.74
C TYR A 147 17.44 13.83 10.32
N HIS A 148 16.99 12.60 10.51
CA HIS A 148 17.82 11.48 10.99
C HIS A 148 18.78 10.92 9.93
N VAL A 149 18.49 11.14 8.64
CA VAL A 149 19.24 10.53 7.51
C VAL A 149 20.75 10.75 7.60
N PRO A 150 21.26 11.99 7.86
CA PRO A 150 22.69 12.24 7.94
C PRO A 150 23.39 11.49 9.08
N THR A 151 22.68 11.16 10.13
CA THR A 151 23.24 10.51 11.31
C THR A 151 23.04 9.01 11.30
N VAL A 152 21.82 8.55 11.02
CA VAL A 152 21.45 7.12 11.09
C VAL A 152 21.90 6.38 9.85
N HIS A 153 21.48 6.84 8.66
CA HIS A 153 21.77 6.12 7.43
C HIS A 153 23.23 6.26 6.98
N MET A 154 23.89 7.37 7.31
CA MET A 154 25.31 7.52 7.02
C MET A 154 26.24 6.53 7.75
N ARG A 155 25.79 5.96 8.88
CA ARG A 155 26.58 4.94 9.59
C ARG A 155 26.69 3.63 8.81
N ALA A 156 25.70 3.32 7.99
CA ALA A 156 25.69 2.14 7.13
C ALA A 156 26.49 2.34 5.82
N THR A 157 26.97 3.54 5.56
CA THR A 157 27.68 3.90 4.32
C THR A 157 29.20 3.76 4.53
N PRO A 158 29.92 3.14 3.59
CA PRO A 158 31.38 3.08 3.64
C PRO A 158 32.03 4.46 3.77
N ASP A 159 33.15 4.55 4.48
CA ASP A 159 33.84 5.83 4.73
C ASP A 159 34.30 6.53 3.45
N THR A 160 34.62 5.76 2.41
CA THR A 160 34.99 6.26 1.08
C THR A 160 33.92 7.14 0.44
N ASP A 161 32.65 6.85 0.72
CA ASP A 161 31.51 7.52 0.09
C ASP A 161 30.92 8.64 0.94
N ARG A 162 31.26 8.71 2.23
CA ARG A 162 30.69 9.69 3.17
C ARG A 162 30.92 11.15 2.77
N LYS A 163 32.05 11.47 2.16
CA LYS A 163 32.35 12.86 1.72
C LYS A 163 31.50 13.25 0.51
N LYS A 164 31.33 12.33 -0.45
CA LYS A 164 30.47 12.54 -1.63
C LYS A 164 29.01 12.69 -1.22
N ILE A 165 28.55 11.86 -0.28
CA ILE A 165 27.20 11.86 0.23
C ILE A 165 26.87 13.14 1.01
N ARG A 166 27.82 13.72 1.74
CA ARG A 166 27.59 14.93 2.55
C ARG A 166 27.13 16.12 1.72
N GLY A 167 27.74 16.34 0.55
CA GLY A 167 27.30 17.41 -0.38
C GLY A 167 25.91 17.13 -0.99
N ALA A 168 25.64 15.87 -1.34
CA ALA A 168 24.35 15.48 -1.87
C ALA A 168 23.21 15.55 -0.82
N ILE A 169 23.53 15.32 0.45
CA ILE A 169 22.57 15.45 1.56
C ILE A 169 22.10 16.91 1.71
N ASP A 170 23.00 17.87 1.61
CA ASP A 170 22.62 19.30 1.73
C ASP A 170 21.64 19.71 0.62
N THR A 171 21.84 19.23 -0.61
CA THR A 171 20.91 19.44 -1.73
C THR A 171 19.59 18.71 -1.50
N TYR A 172 19.66 17.46 -1.05
CA TYR A 172 18.52 16.61 -0.74
C TYR A 172 17.56 17.27 0.28
N PHE A 173 18.09 17.86 1.36
CA PHE A 173 17.27 18.55 2.35
C PHE A 173 16.63 19.83 1.82
N LYS A 174 17.34 20.58 0.98
CA LYS A 174 16.80 21.83 0.40
C LYS A 174 15.63 21.58 -0.55
N GLU A 175 15.55 20.40 -1.15
CA GLU A 175 14.53 20.04 -2.12
C GLU A 175 13.43 19.14 -1.55
N THR A 176 13.51 18.80 -0.26
CA THR A 176 12.45 18.02 0.40
C THR A 176 11.25 18.93 0.67
N ARG A 177 10.08 18.48 0.23
CA ARG A 177 8.81 19.17 0.43
C ARG A 177 7.84 18.26 1.18
N PHE A 178 7.04 18.84 2.04
CA PHE A 178 5.95 18.17 2.74
C PHE A 178 4.63 18.78 2.26
N ASP A 179 3.76 17.95 1.72
CA ASP A 179 2.41 18.31 1.34
C ASP A 179 1.44 17.77 2.39
N LEU A 180 0.47 18.57 2.78
CA LEU A 180 -0.61 18.19 3.69
C LEU A 180 -1.94 18.35 2.97
N SER A 181 -2.90 17.46 3.22
CA SER A 181 -4.27 17.63 2.79
C SER A 181 -5.19 18.00 3.95
N ASP A 182 -6.35 18.57 3.65
CA ASP A 182 -7.36 18.92 4.64
C ASP A 182 -7.93 17.69 5.35
N GLU A 183 -7.87 16.51 4.71
CA GLU A 183 -8.28 15.22 5.26
C GLU A 183 -7.26 14.63 6.25
N GLY A 184 -6.16 15.32 6.50
CA GLY A 184 -5.11 14.91 7.44
C GLY A 184 -4.08 13.94 6.88
N HIS A 185 -4.04 13.76 5.57
CA HIS A 185 -2.98 12.99 4.91
C HIS A 185 -1.76 13.85 4.66
N ASN A 186 -0.60 13.21 4.63
CA ASN A 186 0.65 13.88 4.31
C ASN A 186 1.45 13.10 3.27
N ARG A 187 2.29 13.82 2.54
CA ARG A 187 3.23 13.28 1.58
C ARG A 187 4.56 13.98 1.73
N MET A 188 5.62 13.21 1.86
CA MET A 188 6.98 13.72 1.74
C MET A 188 7.48 13.51 0.31
N VAL A 189 7.84 14.59 -0.36
CA VAL A 189 8.43 14.57 -1.70
C VAL A 189 9.91 14.88 -1.57
N MET A 190 10.73 13.92 -1.92
CA MET A 190 12.19 14.07 -1.92
C MET A 190 12.67 14.15 -3.36
N ARG A 191 13.15 15.32 -3.74
CA ARG A 191 13.85 15.52 -5.02
C ARG A 191 15.32 15.22 -4.79
N GLY A 192 15.90 14.44 -5.61
CA GLY A 192 17.30 14.06 -5.49
C GLY A 192 17.46 12.59 -5.13
N GLY A 193 18.66 12.10 -5.19
CA GLY A 193 19.00 10.72 -4.85
C GLY A 193 19.62 9.91 -5.98
N PHE A 194 19.70 10.43 -7.20
CA PHE A 194 20.50 9.77 -8.25
C PHE A 194 21.96 10.23 -8.26
N GLY A 195 22.34 11.25 -7.47
CA GLY A 195 23.71 11.79 -7.50
C GLY A 195 24.74 11.03 -6.67
N VAL A 196 24.31 10.23 -5.68
CA VAL A 196 25.24 9.58 -4.75
C VAL A 196 25.57 8.17 -5.22
N GLY A 197 26.85 7.91 -5.51
CA GLY A 197 27.32 6.62 -6.00
C GLY A 197 26.91 6.30 -7.44
N SER A 198 26.45 7.30 -8.19
CA SER A 198 26.07 7.15 -9.60
C SER A 198 27.13 7.62 -10.56
N THR A 199 28.23 8.21 -10.05
CA THR A 199 29.37 8.67 -10.83
C THR A 199 30.68 8.14 -10.27
N ASP A 200 31.67 7.96 -11.16
CA ASP A 200 33.06 7.72 -10.79
C ASP A 200 33.80 9.03 -10.43
N GLU A 201 35.11 8.91 -10.20
CA GLU A 201 35.97 10.07 -9.84
C GLU A 201 36.12 11.08 -10.98
N ASP A 202 35.93 10.62 -12.23
CA ASP A 202 36.01 11.44 -13.43
C ASP A 202 34.64 12.04 -13.85
N GLY A 203 33.59 11.85 -13.03
CA GLY A 203 32.24 12.36 -13.26
C GLY A 203 31.41 11.53 -14.27
N ASN A 204 31.89 10.37 -14.73
CA ASN A 204 31.14 9.54 -15.63
C ASN A 204 30.02 8.80 -14.88
N ILE A 205 28.84 8.64 -15.52
CA ILE A 205 27.75 7.87 -14.95
C ILE A 205 28.11 6.39 -14.95
N ILE A 206 27.99 5.74 -13.78
CA ILE A 206 28.27 4.32 -13.58
C ILE A 206 27.00 3.51 -13.25
N ASP A 207 27.12 2.18 -13.29
CA ASP A 207 26.04 1.29 -12.88
C ASP A 207 25.69 1.43 -11.39
N PRO A 208 24.40 1.28 -11.02
CA PRO A 208 23.30 0.82 -11.89
C PRO A 208 22.61 1.92 -12.73
N LEU A 209 22.95 3.20 -12.55
CA LEU A 209 22.30 4.30 -13.27
C LEU A 209 22.60 4.27 -14.77
N ALA A 210 23.82 3.97 -15.16
CA ALA A 210 24.20 3.87 -16.58
C ALA A 210 23.38 2.82 -17.33
N SER A 211 23.20 1.65 -16.74
CA SER A 211 22.35 0.60 -17.31
C SER A 211 20.89 0.99 -17.40
N LEU A 212 20.38 1.71 -16.40
CA LEU A 212 19.01 2.23 -16.40
C LEU A 212 18.79 3.25 -17.51
N LEU A 213 19.72 4.19 -17.70
CA LEU A 213 19.66 5.19 -18.76
C LEU A 213 19.62 4.51 -20.14
N ARG A 214 20.56 3.57 -20.40
CA ARG A 214 20.59 2.82 -21.67
C ARG A 214 19.30 2.04 -21.93
N TYR A 215 18.70 1.44 -20.89
CA TYR A 215 17.41 0.77 -21.02
C TYR A 215 16.31 1.71 -21.54
N TRP A 216 16.37 2.98 -21.13
CA TRP A 216 15.44 4.03 -21.57
C TRP A 216 15.94 4.84 -22.78
N GLU A 217 16.93 4.29 -23.51
CA GLU A 217 17.47 4.90 -24.73
C GLU A 217 18.11 6.28 -24.52
N ILE A 218 18.68 6.48 -23.34
CA ILE A 218 19.43 7.69 -22.95
C ILE A 218 20.92 7.30 -22.91
N ASP A 219 21.78 8.13 -23.53
CA ASP A 219 23.21 7.93 -23.46
C ASP A 219 23.76 8.50 -22.13
N PRO A 220 24.37 7.66 -21.28
CA PRO A 220 24.96 8.15 -20.03
C PRO A 220 26.09 9.15 -20.22
N GLU A 221 26.80 9.12 -21.34
CA GLU A 221 27.93 10.02 -21.60
C GLU A 221 27.50 11.47 -21.77
N GLU A 222 26.26 11.73 -22.21
CA GLU A 222 25.69 13.09 -22.29
C GLU A 222 25.50 13.74 -20.93
N TYR A 223 25.54 12.96 -19.85
CA TYR A 223 25.27 13.39 -18.48
C TYR A 223 26.53 13.36 -17.59
N LYS A 224 27.71 13.31 -18.19
CA LYS A 224 28.97 13.45 -17.46
C LYS A 224 28.95 14.71 -16.61
N ASP A 225 29.34 14.61 -15.34
CA ASP A 225 29.32 15.68 -14.33
C ASP A 225 27.93 16.30 -14.04
N ARG A 226 26.86 15.70 -14.56
CA ARG A 226 25.46 16.19 -14.42
C ARG A 226 24.49 15.07 -14.10
N ALA A 227 24.83 14.19 -13.15
CA ALA A 227 24.02 13.03 -12.80
C ALA A 227 22.62 13.41 -12.33
N GLU A 228 22.41 14.57 -11.73
CA GLU A 228 21.12 15.09 -11.29
C GLU A 228 20.14 15.33 -12.46
N ASP A 229 20.65 15.72 -13.63
CA ASP A 229 19.80 16.00 -14.81
C ASP A 229 19.22 14.70 -15.40
N THR A 230 19.79 13.54 -15.08
CA THR A 230 19.31 12.24 -15.57
C THR A 230 17.89 11.92 -15.09
N ARG A 231 17.46 12.51 -13.98
CA ARG A 231 16.12 12.29 -13.44
C ARG A 231 15.03 12.78 -14.39
N GLU A 232 15.17 14.03 -14.84
CA GLU A 232 14.21 14.61 -15.78
C GLU A 232 14.22 13.86 -17.12
N ALA A 233 15.41 13.55 -17.65
CA ALA A 233 15.55 12.77 -18.85
C ALA A 233 14.89 11.39 -18.74
N LEU A 234 15.06 10.69 -17.61
CA LEU A 234 14.41 9.42 -17.36
C LEU A 234 12.89 9.54 -17.28
N GLN A 235 12.36 10.59 -16.67
CA GLN A 235 10.92 10.82 -16.62
C GLN A 235 10.35 11.04 -18.02
N GLN A 236 10.97 11.90 -18.81
CA GLN A 236 10.57 12.15 -20.20
C GLN A 236 10.64 10.89 -21.06
N ALA A 237 11.74 10.13 -20.96
CA ALA A 237 11.92 8.88 -21.69
C ALA A 237 10.87 7.82 -21.27
N LYS A 238 10.60 7.69 -19.98
CA LYS A 238 9.58 6.76 -19.46
C LYS A 238 8.19 7.10 -19.99
N ARG A 239 7.81 8.38 -20.04
CA ARG A 239 6.53 8.80 -20.61
C ARG A 239 6.44 8.48 -22.10
N LYS A 240 7.48 8.78 -22.83
CA LYS A 240 7.53 8.58 -24.28
C LYS A 240 7.59 7.11 -24.68
N LEU A 241 8.47 6.34 -24.06
CA LEU A 241 8.80 4.96 -24.44
C LEU A 241 8.05 3.91 -23.60
N GLY A 242 7.55 4.30 -22.43
CA GLY A 242 6.88 3.38 -21.50
C GLY A 242 5.75 2.58 -22.14
N PRO A 243 4.83 3.18 -22.86
CA PRO A 243 3.73 2.44 -23.50
C PRO A 243 4.22 1.33 -24.45
N SER A 244 5.26 1.59 -25.26
CA SER A 244 5.84 0.59 -26.17
C SER A 244 6.63 -0.52 -25.45
N LYS A 245 7.12 -0.24 -24.24
CA LYS A 245 7.86 -1.19 -23.38
C LYS A 245 6.95 -1.93 -22.39
N GLY A 246 5.60 -1.76 -22.48
CA GLY A 246 4.64 -2.42 -21.59
C GLY A 246 4.28 -1.66 -20.32
N TYR A 247 4.73 -0.41 -20.18
CA TYR A 247 4.50 0.47 -19.03
C TYR A 247 3.54 1.60 -19.39
N SER A 248 2.32 1.29 -19.84
CA SER A 248 1.34 2.28 -20.32
C SER A 248 1.03 3.38 -19.30
N HIS A 249 1.07 3.05 -18.01
CA HIS A 249 0.82 3.98 -16.91
C HIS A 249 1.84 5.11 -16.81
N TYR A 250 3.05 4.95 -17.36
CA TYR A 250 4.06 6.01 -17.33
C TYR A 250 3.66 7.26 -18.12
N ALA A 251 2.79 7.12 -19.11
CA ALA A 251 2.28 8.27 -19.85
C ALA A 251 1.49 9.29 -18.98
N ASN A 252 0.94 8.80 -17.86
CA ASN A 252 0.05 9.58 -16.99
C ASN A 252 0.67 9.97 -15.64
N ILE A 253 1.92 9.55 -15.37
CA ILE A 253 2.59 9.90 -14.11
C ILE A 253 2.90 11.42 -14.11
N PRO A 254 2.55 12.16 -13.05
CA PRO A 254 2.90 13.56 -12.88
C PRO A 254 4.42 13.79 -12.85
N ASP A 255 4.83 15.04 -13.09
CA ASP A 255 6.25 15.45 -13.04
C ASP A 255 6.85 15.43 -11.63
N GLU A 256 6.02 15.29 -10.61
CA GLU A 256 6.42 15.30 -9.19
C GLU A 256 6.31 13.91 -8.54
#